data_a5d9a595f61b5014af000f360a744010
#
_entry.id   a5d9a595f61b5014af000f360a744010
#
_cell.length_a   1.000
_cell.length_b   1.000
_cell.length_c   1.000
_cell.angle_alpha   90.00
_cell.angle_beta   90.00
_cell.angle_gamma   90.00
#
_symmetry.space_group_name_H-M   'P 1'
#
loop_
_entity.id
_entity.type
_entity.pdbx_description
1 polymer ?
#
loop_
_entity_poly.entity_id
_entity_poly.type
_entity_poly.pdbx_seq_one_letter_code
_entity_poly.pdbx_strand_id
1 'polypeptide(L)'
;MREFKINENEAGQRFDKYLKKLLGNAPGSFIYKMLRKKNITLNGKKADGTEKLNQGDDIKLFFSDETFEKFSGSGTPDSEFEALKVLSREFTSGKRKLPVVYEDKDVIFINKPTGMLSQKAKPEDISANEYILAYLIAKGELTESSFRTFRPSICNRLDRNTSGLLAAGKTLKGLQEMAKALKERSVQKYYRCIVKGTVKEASYLKGYLQKDESSNQVLIRRTKPSEGEWLPIET
;
A
#
# COMPACT_ATOMS: atom_id res chain seq x y z
N MET A 1 7.95 28.45 -12.06
CA MET A 1 6.86 28.23 -11.08
C MET A 1 6.05 27.03 -11.54
N ARG A 2 5.78 26.07 -10.66
CA ARG A 2 4.95 24.90 -10.97
C ARG A 2 3.77 24.85 -10.01
N GLU A 3 2.62 24.42 -10.55
CA GLU A 3 1.37 24.28 -9.81
C GLU A 3 0.92 22.83 -9.82
N PHE A 4 0.41 22.35 -8.68
CA PHE A 4 -0.12 21.00 -8.49
C PHE A 4 -1.46 21.11 -7.80
N LYS A 5 -2.47 20.51 -8.38
CA LYS A 5 -3.79 20.42 -7.77
C LYS A 5 -3.98 19.06 -7.12
N ILE A 6 -4.39 19.07 -5.87
CA ILE A 6 -4.60 17.85 -5.10
C ILE A 6 -5.83 17.13 -5.62
N ASN A 7 -5.65 15.91 -6.06
CA ASN A 7 -6.68 15.00 -6.52
C ASN A 7 -7.30 14.22 -5.35
N GLU A 8 -8.40 13.53 -5.60
CA GLU A 8 -9.09 12.69 -4.60
C GLU A 8 -8.13 11.67 -3.95
N ASN A 9 -7.22 11.07 -4.73
CA ASN A 9 -6.26 10.07 -4.27
C ASN A 9 -5.11 10.63 -3.40
N GLU A 10 -4.95 11.94 -3.38
CA GLU A 10 -3.88 12.63 -2.65
C GLU A 10 -4.45 13.33 -1.42
N ALA A 11 -5.76 13.55 -1.39
CA ALA A 11 -6.45 14.18 -0.25
C ALA A 11 -6.34 13.33 1.01
N GLY A 12 -6.30 14.01 2.18
CA GLY A 12 -6.14 13.36 3.48
C GLY A 12 -4.69 13.07 3.89
N GLN A 13 -3.72 13.22 2.98
CA GLN A 13 -2.30 13.16 3.32
C GLN A 13 -1.86 14.42 4.07
N ARG A 14 -0.82 14.29 4.91
CA ARG A 14 -0.13 15.46 5.43
C ARG A 14 0.70 16.10 4.31
N PHE A 15 0.74 17.41 4.29
CA PHE A 15 1.43 18.19 3.26
C PHE A 15 2.92 17.85 3.17
N ASP A 16 3.63 17.71 4.31
CA ASP A 16 5.04 17.29 4.31
C ASP A 16 5.26 15.91 3.70
N LYS A 17 4.31 14.98 3.89
CA LYS A 17 4.40 13.62 3.32
C LYS A 17 4.17 13.63 1.81
N TYR A 18 3.22 14.43 1.35
CA TYR A 18 3.00 14.65 -0.07
C TYR A 18 4.25 15.26 -0.74
N LEU A 19 4.80 16.34 -0.14
CA LEU A 19 6.00 16.99 -0.67
C LEU A 19 7.22 16.07 -0.72
N LYS A 20 7.39 15.19 0.28
CA LYS A 20 8.46 14.18 0.28
C LYS A 20 8.33 13.17 -0.86
N LYS A 21 7.12 12.87 -1.29
CA LYS A 21 6.88 11.99 -2.44
C LYS A 21 7.09 12.75 -3.76
N LEU A 22 6.55 13.96 -3.86
CA LEU A 22 6.68 14.81 -5.05
C LEU A 22 8.15 15.20 -5.32
N LEU A 23 8.92 15.44 -4.24
CA LEU A 23 10.33 15.83 -4.28
C LEU A 23 11.19 14.71 -3.65
N GLY A 24 11.08 13.49 -4.21
CA GLY A 24 11.66 12.26 -3.63
C GLY A 24 13.16 12.33 -3.35
N ASN A 25 13.90 13.09 -4.16
CA ASN A 25 15.35 13.28 -4.01
C ASN A 25 15.73 14.47 -3.12
N ALA A 26 14.73 15.21 -2.59
CA ALA A 26 15.01 16.35 -1.73
C ALA A 26 15.25 15.93 -0.27
N PRO A 27 16.32 16.41 0.38
CA PRO A 27 16.47 16.26 1.83
C PRO A 27 15.27 16.88 2.55
N GLY A 28 14.80 16.26 3.64
CA GLY A 28 13.68 16.80 4.42
C GLY A 28 13.93 18.24 4.91
N SER A 29 15.17 18.57 5.27
CA SER A 29 15.59 19.94 5.66
C SER A 29 15.35 20.97 4.55
N PHE A 30 15.54 20.57 3.28
CA PHE A 30 15.27 21.44 2.13
C PHE A 30 13.76 21.76 2.04
N ILE A 31 12.88 20.76 2.14
CA ILE A 31 11.42 20.94 2.07
C ILE A 31 10.96 21.93 3.14
N TYR A 32 11.36 21.73 4.40
CA TYR A 32 10.98 22.64 5.49
C TYR A 32 11.58 24.04 5.35
N LYS A 33 12.79 24.16 4.77
CA LYS A 33 13.39 25.47 4.44
C LYS A 33 12.56 26.21 3.38
N MET A 34 12.06 25.48 2.36
CA MET A 34 11.25 26.06 1.29
C MET A 34 9.88 26.50 1.78
N LEU A 35 9.24 25.72 2.65
CA LEU A 35 7.98 26.08 3.33
C LEU A 35 8.15 27.36 4.16
N ARG A 36 9.20 27.45 4.99
CA ARG A 36 9.48 28.65 5.80
C ARG A 36 9.69 29.89 4.97
N LYS A 37 10.35 29.76 3.81
CA LYS A 37 10.64 30.87 2.88
C LYS A 37 9.47 31.23 1.95
N LYS A 38 8.31 30.57 2.07
CA LYS A 38 7.18 30.69 1.15
C LYS A 38 7.52 30.33 -0.31
N ASN A 39 8.58 29.58 -0.53
CA ASN A 39 8.89 29.02 -1.86
C ASN A 39 8.05 27.78 -2.18
N ILE A 40 7.34 27.24 -1.18
CA ILE A 40 6.26 26.30 -1.30
C ILE A 40 5.07 26.89 -0.57
N THR A 41 3.91 26.96 -1.23
CA THR A 41 2.67 27.47 -0.63
C THR A 41 1.53 26.50 -0.83
N LEU A 42 0.55 26.55 0.09
CA LEU A 42 -0.69 25.83 0.02
C LEU A 42 -1.84 26.85 -0.08
N ASN A 43 -2.63 26.79 -1.14
CA ASN A 43 -3.72 27.74 -1.40
C ASN A 43 -3.25 29.21 -1.34
N GLY A 44 -2.05 29.48 -1.87
CA GLY A 44 -1.42 30.81 -1.87
C GLY A 44 -0.91 31.28 -0.49
N LYS A 45 -1.07 30.48 0.57
CA LYS A 45 -0.66 30.84 1.94
C LYS A 45 0.63 30.09 2.34
N LYS A 46 1.32 30.67 3.33
CA LYS A 46 2.44 30.00 3.99
C LYS A 46 1.91 28.76 4.72
N ALA A 47 2.65 27.66 4.61
CA ALA A 47 2.35 26.41 5.28
C ALA A 47 3.57 25.91 6.07
N ASP A 48 3.36 25.02 7.05
CA ASP A 48 4.42 24.41 7.85
C ASP A 48 4.67 22.93 7.53
N GLY A 49 3.76 22.32 6.74
CA GLY A 49 3.83 20.93 6.31
C GLY A 49 3.00 19.97 7.15
N THR A 50 2.38 20.43 8.25
CA THR A 50 1.52 19.58 9.11
C THR A 50 0.08 19.54 8.64
N GLU A 51 -0.30 20.44 7.71
CA GLU A 51 -1.64 20.57 7.18
C GLU A 51 -2.09 19.27 6.50
N LYS A 52 -3.36 18.91 6.67
CA LYS A 52 -4.02 17.88 5.90
C LYS A 52 -4.48 18.46 4.56
N LEU A 53 -4.06 17.84 3.48
CA LEU A 53 -4.49 18.23 2.13
C LEU A 53 -5.94 17.84 1.88
N ASN A 54 -6.70 18.72 1.26
CA ASN A 54 -8.05 18.48 0.79
C ASN A 54 -8.06 18.38 -0.74
N GLN A 55 -9.04 17.68 -1.28
CA GLN A 55 -9.24 17.66 -2.73
C GLN A 55 -9.47 19.09 -3.24
N GLY A 56 -8.77 19.43 -4.32
CA GLY A 56 -8.84 20.75 -4.93
C GLY A 56 -7.84 21.76 -4.34
N ASP A 57 -7.12 21.42 -3.28
CA ASP A 57 -6.03 22.29 -2.77
C ASP A 57 -5.01 22.57 -3.87
N ASP A 58 -4.50 23.79 -3.89
CA ASP A 58 -3.53 24.28 -4.86
C ASP A 58 -2.15 24.45 -4.20
N ILE A 59 -1.17 23.73 -4.73
CA ILE A 59 0.22 23.77 -4.27
C ILE A 59 1.05 24.47 -5.32
N LYS A 60 1.75 25.54 -4.91
CA LYS A 60 2.66 26.29 -5.79
C LYS A 60 4.10 26.14 -5.32
N LEU A 61 4.97 25.78 -6.25
CA LEU A 61 6.41 25.68 -6.06
C LEU A 61 7.09 26.80 -6.83
N PHE A 62 7.75 27.71 -6.09
CA PHE A 62 8.51 28.82 -6.65
C PHE A 62 9.99 28.44 -6.79
N PHE A 63 10.26 27.37 -7.56
CA PHE A 63 11.60 26.89 -7.90
C PHE A 63 11.88 27.14 -9.38
N SER A 64 13.18 27.17 -9.75
CA SER A 64 13.58 26.98 -11.13
C SER A 64 13.22 25.55 -11.59
N ASP A 65 13.02 25.38 -12.88
CA ASP A 65 12.73 24.06 -13.46
C ASP A 65 13.89 23.09 -13.20
N GLU A 66 15.12 23.56 -13.29
CA GLU A 66 16.33 22.80 -12.95
C GLU A 66 16.30 22.27 -11.51
N THR A 67 15.93 23.12 -10.53
CA THR A 67 15.81 22.71 -9.13
C THR A 67 14.70 21.68 -8.93
N PHE A 68 13.57 21.88 -9.62
CA PHE A 68 12.48 20.92 -9.54
C PHE A 68 12.88 19.55 -10.11
N GLU A 69 13.49 19.52 -11.29
CA GLU A 69 13.94 18.28 -11.95
C GLU A 69 14.97 17.54 -11.11
N LYS A 70 15.91 18.26 -10.53
CA LYS A 70 16.92 17.69 -9.61
C LYS A 70 16.27 16.98 -8.42
N PHE A 71 15.23 17.56 -7.83
CA PHE A 71 14.62 17.03 -6.60
C PHE A 71 13.41 16.14 -6.83
N SER A 72 12.68 16.31 -7.91
CA SER A 72 11.53 15.46 -8.23
C SER A 72 11.93 14.11 -8.83
N GLY A 73 13.17 13.99 -9.32
CA GLY A 73 13.57 12.81 -10.10
C GLY A 73 12.84 12.67 -11.43
N SER A 74 12.16 13.75 -11.88
CA SER A 74 11.30 13.71 -13.07
C SER A 74 12.05 13.51 -14.40
N GLY A 75 13.39 13.56 -14.38
CA GLY A 75 14.25 13.27 -15.53
C GLY A 75 14.55 11.79 -15.76
N THR A 76 14.30 10.93 -14.77
CA THR A 76 14.47 9.49 -14.91
C THR A 76 13.12 8.81 -14.74
N PRO A 77 12.70 7.92 -15.67
CA PRO A 77 11.50 7.09 -15.47
C PRO A 77 11.59 6.39 -14.12
N ASP A 78 10.49 6.36 -13.35
CA ASP A 78 10.43 5.54 -12.16
C ASP A 78 10.58 4.08 -12.59
N SER A 79 11.74 3.48 -12.30
CA SER A 79 12.07 2.12 -12.77
C SER A 79 11.05 1.09 -12.28
N GLU A 80 10.44 1.33 -11.13
CA GLU A 80 9.36 0.48 -10.60
C GLU A 80 8.08 0.65 -11.43
N PHE A 81 7.71 1.89 -11.77
CA PHE A 81 6.54 2.15 -12.61
C PHE A 81 6.70 1.57 -14.02
N GLU A 82 7.89 1.68 -14.62
CA GLU A 82 8.15 1.07 -15.93
C GLU A 82 8.09 -0.47 -15.88
N ALA A 83 8.60 -1.10 -14.84
CA ALA A 83 8.43 -2.54 -14.64
C ALA A 83 6.95 -2.94 -14.51
N LEU A 84 6.16 -2.18 -13.75
CA LEU A 84 4.71 -2.40 -13.63
C LEU A 84 3.98 -2.17 -14.96
N LYS A 85 4.41 -1.20 -15.75
CA LYS A 85 3.86 -0.91 -17.09
C LYS A 85 4.17 -2.04 -18.08
N VAL A 86 5.34 -2.67 -17.99
CA VAL A 86 5.63 -3.90 -18.75
C VAL A 86 4.68 -5.01 -18.33
N LEU A 87 4.51 -5.23 -17.03
CA LEU A 87 3.57 -6.23 -16.48
C LEU A 87 2.12 -5.95 -16.89
N SER A 88 1.72 -4.69 -16.96
CA SER A 88 0.36 -4.29 -17.35
C SER A 88 -0.04 -4.72 -18.76
N ARG A 89 0.93 -4.89 -19.66
CA ARG A 89 0.69 -5.38 -21.03
C ARG A 89 0.12 -6.79 -21.06
N GLU A 90 0.39 -7.60 -20.04
CA GLU A 90 -0.21 -8.95 -19.92
C GLU A 90 -1.73 -8.88 -19.70
N PHE A 91 -2.20 -7.85 -18.98
CA PHE A 91 -3.63 -7.61 -18.77
C PHE A 91 -4.29 -7.03 -20.03
N THR A 92 -3.65 -6.05 -20.65
CA THR A 92 -4.17 -5.42 -21.88
C THR A 92 -4.26 -6.42 -23.04
N SER A 93 -3.29 -7.33 -23.14
CA SER A 93 -3.30 -8.38 -24.17
C SER A 93 -4.25 -9.55 -23.87
N GLY A 94 -4.87 -9.57 -22.69
CA GLY A 94 -5.72 -10.70 -22.25
C GLY A 94 -4.95 -11.95 -21.83
N LYS A 95 -3.61 -11.94 -21.88
CA LYS A 95 -2.76 -13.06 -21.45
C LYS A 95 -2.94 -13.37 -19.96
N ARG A 96 -3.22 -12.35 -19.17
CA ARG A 96 -3.46 -12.47 -17.73
C ARG A 96 -4.79 -11.85 -17.33
N LYS A 97 -5.46 -12.50 -16.37
CA LYS A 97 -6.66 -11.95 -15.72
C LYS A 97 -6.42 -11.89 -14.23
N LEU A 98 -6.76 -10.76 -13.60
CA LEU A 98 -6.80 -10.66 -12.16
C LEU A 98 -8.13 -11.25 -11.68
N PRO A 99 -8.15 -12.18 -10.72
CA PRO A 99 -9.41 -12.76 -10.22
C PRO A 99 -10.11 -11.79 -9.26
N VAL A 100 -10.62 -10.69 -9.82
CA VAL A 100 -11.35 -9.65 -9.09
C VAL A 100 -12.69 -10.22 -8.63
N VAL A 101 -12.98 -10.08 -7.33
CA VAL A 101 -14.25 -10.48 -6.70
C VAL A 101 -15.17 -9.29 -6.54
N TYR A 102 -14.60 -8.14 -6.19
CA TYR A 102 -15.31 -6.88 -6.05
C TYR A 102 -14.36 -5.72 -6.35
N GLU A 103 -14.89 -4.69 -6.95
CA GLU A 103 -14.14 -3.46 -7.21
C GLU A 103 -15.11 -2.28 -7.24
N ASP A 104 -14.72 -1.20 -6.57
CA ASP A 104 -15.35 0.11 -6.70
C ASP A 104 -14.27 1.20 -6.94
N LYS A 105 -14.61 2.45 -6.72
CA LYS A 105 -13.67 3.57 -6.89
C LYS A 105 -12.54 3.57 -5.86
N ASP A 106 -12.79 3.08 -4.65
CA ASP A 106 -11.90 3.21 -3.49
C ASP A 106 -11.15 1.93 -3.15
N VAL A 107 -11.75 0.76 -3.41
CA VAL A 107 -11.17 -0.54 -3.02
C VAL A 107 -11.28 -1.59 -4.14
N ILE A 108 -10.42 -2.59 -4.06
CA ILE A 108 -10.46 -3.79 -4.89
C ILE A 108 -10.23 -5.02 -4.03
N PHE A 109 -11.04 -6.06 -4.25
CA PHE A 109 -10.88 -7.37 -3.64
C PHE A 109 -10.59 -8.40 -4.72
N ILE A 110 -9.54 -9.18 -4.53
CA ILE A 110 -9.18 -10.27 -5.43
C ILE A 110 -9.21 -11.60 -4.69
N ASN A 111 -9.46 -12.69 -5.42
CA ASN A 111 -9.23 -14.04 -4.92
C ASN A 111 -7.79 -14.45 -5.21
N LYS A 112 -6.88 -14.18 -4.26
CA LYS A 112 -5.47 -14.54 -4.41
C LYS A 112 -5.32 -16.06 -4.56
N PRO A 113 -4.68 -16.55 -5.63
CA PRO A 113 -4.40 -18.00 -5.77
C PRO A 113 -3.32 -18.45 -4.79
N THR A 114 -3.26 -19.77 -4.54
CA THR A 114 -2.13 -20.41 -3.85
C THR A 114 -0.83 -20.22 -4.66
N GLY A 115 0.31 -20.23 -3.99
CA GLY A 115 1.63 -20.05 -4.60
C GLY A 115 2.03 -18.58 -4.84
N MET A 116 1.07 -17.65 -4.82
CA MET A 116 1.30 -16.23 -5.02
C MET A 116 1.64 -15.52 -3.69
N LEU A 117 2.68 -14.70 -3.67
CA LEU A 117 2.98 -13.81 -2.55
C LEU A 117 1.94 -12.68 -2.46
N SER A 118 1.57 -12.27 -1.26
CA SER A 118 0.76 -11.05 -1.06
C SER A 118 1.56 -9.78 -1.32
N GLN A 119 2.79 -9.75 -0.81
CA GLN A 119 3.79 -8.68 -1.01
C GLN A 119 5.13 -9.31 -1.39
N LYS A 120 5.98 -8.54 -2.05
CA LYS A 120 7.37 -8.93 -2.34
C LYS A 120 8.11 -9.31 -1.06
N ALA A 121 8.84 -10.41 -1.09
CA ALA A 121 9.84 -10.76 -0.09
C ALA A 121 11.23 -10.28 -0.53
N LYS A 122 11.48 -10.24 -1.84
CA LYS A 122 12.70 -9.74 -2.49
C LYS A 122 12.34 -8.76 -3.61
N PRO A 123 13.25 -7.87 -4.00
CA PRO A 123 13.01 -6.87 -5.04
C PRO A 123 12.52 -7.45 -6.37
N GLU A 124 13.03 -8.62 -6.76
CA GLU A 124 12.72 -9.31 -7.99
C GLU A 124 11.38 -10.06 -7.99
N ASP A 125 10.75 -10.23 -6.82
CA ASP A 125 9.48 -10.94 -6.73
C ASP A 125 8.36 -10.15 -7.41
N ILE A 126 7.39 -10.89 -7.97
CA ILE A 126 6.10 -10.35 -8.39
C ILE A 126 5.03 -10.91 -7.46
N SER A 127 4.35 -10.04 -6.76
CA SER A 127 3.33 -10.42 -5.79
C SER A 127 1.92 -9.95 -6.23
N ALA A 128 0.92 -10.29 -5.44
CA ALA A 128 -0.45 -9.84 -5.68
C ALA A 128 -0.55 -8.30 -5.72
N ASN A 129 0.28 -7.61 -4.92
CA ASN A 129 0.32 -6.15 -4.93
C ASN A 129 0.76 -5.61 -6.30
N GLU A 130 1.84 -6.14 -6.89
CA GLU A 130 2.30 -5.73 -8.21
C GLU A 130 1.28 -6.07 -9.29
N TYR A 131 0.60 -7.21 -9.20
CA TYR A 131 -0.47 -7.54 -10.14
C TYR A 131 -1.65 -6.59 -10.07
N ILE A 132 -2.05 -6.14 -8.86
CA ILE A 132 -3.10 -5.12 -8.69
C ILE A 132 -2.64 -3.79 -9.30
N LEU A 133 -1.42 -3.34 -9.02
CA LEU A 133 -0.87 -2.10 -9.60
C LEU A 133 -0.85 -2.16 -11.14
N ALA A 134 -0.33 -3.25 -11.69
CA ALA A 134 -0.28 -3.46 -13.14
C ALA A 134 -1.70 -3.50 -13.78
N TYR A 135 -2.67 -4.08 -13.10
CA TYR A 135 -4.06 -4.10 -13.52
C TYR A 135 -4.65 -2.68 -13.55
N LEU A 136 -4.41 -1.87 -12.53
CA LEU A 136 -4.87 -0.48 -12.47
C LEU A 136 -4.20 0.39 -13.55
N ILE A 137 -2.93 0.14 -13.88
CA ILE A 137 -2.24 0.79 -15.01
C ILE A 137 -2.91 0.38 -16.33
N ALA A 138 -3.19 -0.91 -16.52
CA ALA A 138 -3.87 -1.40 -17.73
C ALA A 138 -5.25 -0.81 -17.93
N LYS A 139 -5.98 -0.49 -16.85
CA LYS A 139 -7.27 0.22 -16.87
C LYS A 139 -7.15 1.73 -17.06
N GLY A 140 -5.95 2.30 -17.00
CA GLY A 140 -5.74 3.74 -17.00
C GLY A 140 -6.10 4.46 -15.70
N GLU A 141 -6.35 3.72 -14.64
CA GLU A 141 -6.70 4.28 -13.31
C GLU A 141 -5.46 4.67 -12.48
N LEU A 142 -4.29 4.13 -12.82
CA LEU A 142 -3.02 4.47 -12.20
C LEU A 142 -2.04 5.00 -13.24
N THR A 143 -1.68 6.26 -13.12
CA THR A 143 -0.70 6.95 -13.98
C THR A 143 0.63 7.11 -13.26
N GLU A 144 1.71 7.37 -13.99
CA GLU A 144 3.02 7.63 -13.37
C GLU A 144 2.98 8.80 -12.40
N SER A 145 2.28 9.87 -12.73
CA SER A 145 2.15 11.04 -11.86
C SER A 145 1.41 10.72 -10.56
N SER A 146 0.30 9.95 -10.62
CA SER A 146 -0.43 9.54 -9.42
C SER A 146 0.34 8.50 -8.60
N PHE A 147 1.10 7.61 -9.24
CA PHE A 147 1.94 6.62 -8.57
C PHE A 147 3.05 7.25 -7.72
N ARG A 148 3.58 8.41 -8.13
CA ARG A 148 4.59 9.16 -7.36
C ARG A 148 4.04 9.71 -6.05
N THR A 149 2.78 10.10 -6.02
CA THR A 149 2.15 10.79 -4.88
C THR A 149 1.32 9.86 -4.00
N PHE A 150 0.71 8.83 -4.60
CA PHE A 150 -0.03 7.79 -3.88
C PHE A 150 0.15 6.44 -4.58
N ARG A 151 0.48 5.41 -3.81
CA ARG A 151 0.61 4.04 -4.29
C ARG A 151 -0.52 3.18 -3.73
N PRO A 152 -1.46 2.70 -4.56
CA PRO A 152 -2.40 1.67 -4.15
C PRO A 152 -1.68 0.48 -3.51
N SER A 153 -2.25 -0.09 -2.47
CA SER A 153 -1.61 -1.21 -1.79
C SER A 153 -2.60 -2.13 -1.10
N ILE A 154 -2.17 -3.36 -0.82
CA ILE A 154 -2.97 -4.32 -0.09
C ILE A 154 -3.17 -3.90 1.36
N CYS A 155 -4.36 -4.23 1.92
CA CYS A 155 -4.76 -3.91 3.28
C CYS A 155 -4.59 -5.08 4.25
N ASN A 156 -4.56 -6.31 3.74
CA ASN A 156 -4.30 -7.54 4.49
C ASN A 156 -3.29 -8.41 3.76
N ARG A 157 -2.77 -9.43 4.44
CA ARG A 157 -1.87 -10.41 3.85
C ARG A 157 -2.43 -11.82 4.06
N LEU A 158 -2.21 -12.65 3.09
CA LEU A 158 -2.37 -14.09 3.15
C LEU A 158 -1.02 -14.74 2.90
N ASP A 159 -0.75 -15.86 3.53
CA ASP A 159 0.46 -16.61 3.27
C ASP A 159 0.54 -17.07 1.80
N ARG A 160 1.73 -17.39 1.33
CA ARG A 160 1.96 -17.82 -0.06
C ARG A 160 1.02 -18.96 -0.46
N ASN A 161 0.86 -19.94 0.41
CA ASN A 161 0.05 -21.15 0.15
C ASN A 161 -1.43 -21.01 0.56
N THR A 162 -1.84 -19.86 1.08
CA THR A 162 -3.22 -19.55 1.40
C THR A 162 -3.87 -18.82 0.23
N SER A 163 -4.96 -19.36 -0.28
CA SER A 163 -5.83 -18.67 -1.25
C SER A 163 -6.95 -17.92 -0.54
N GLY A 164 -7.59 -16.98 -1.24
CA GLY A 164 -8.76 -16.29 -0.72
C GLY A 164 -8.71 -14.77 -0.89
N LEU A 165 -9.59 -14.07 -0.17
CA LEU A 165 -9.79 -12.63 -0.34
C LEU A 165 -8.62 -11.80 0.14
N LEU A 166 -8.04 -11.06 -0.79
CA LEU A 166 -7.05 -10.04 -0.55
C LEU A 166 -7.66 -8.68 -0.91
N ALA A 167 -7.69 -7.79 0.05
CA ALA A 167 -8.22 -6.44 -0.12
C ALA A 167 -7.09 -5.45 -0.40
N ALA A 168 -7.32 -4.51 -1.29
CA ALA A 168 -6.40 -3.38 -1.53
C ALA A 168 -7.17 -2.07 -1.62
N GLY A 169 -6.55 -0.99 -1.14
CA GLY A 169 -7.03 0.37 -1.32
C GLY A 169 -6.52 0.93 -2.63
N LYS A 170 -7.43 1.36 -3.49
CA LYS A 170 -7.15 2.07 -4.76
C LYS A 170 -6.92 3.55 -4.52
N THR A 171 -7.52 4.08 -3.44
CA THR A 171 -7.38 5.46 -2.98
C THR A 171 -6.85 5.50 -1.55
N LEU A 172 -6.34 6.66 -1.13
CA LEU A 172 -5.92 6.83 0.27
C LEU A 172 -7.09 6.63 1.22
N LYS A 173 -8.29 7.08 0.85
CA LYS A 173 -9.52 6.88 1.62
C LYS A 173 -9.81 5.39 1.78
N GLY A 174 -9.88 4.65 0.69
CA GLY A 174 -10.13 3.20 0.72
C GLY A 174 -9.09 2.45 1.55
N LEU A 175 -7.81 2.82 1.42
CA LEU A 175 -6.73 2.24 2.22
C LEU A 175 -6.92 2.50 3.72
N GLN A 176 -7.27 3.73 4.10
CA GLN A 176 -7.47 4.11 5.50
C GLN A 176 -8.71 3.46 6.11
N GLU A 177 -9.83 3.43 5.39
CA GLU A 177 -11.08 2.80 5.84
C GLU A 177 -10.91 1.28 6.01
N MET A 178 -10.28 0.61 5.06
CA MET A 178 -9.97 -0.82 5.18
C MET A 178 -8.99 -1.12 6.32
N ALA A 179 -7.93 -0.33 6.45
CA ALA A 179 -6.97 -0.49 7.55
C ALA A 179 -7.65 -0.30 8.92
N LYS A 180 -8.54 0.69 9.03
CA LYS A 180 -9.34 0.94 10.23
C LYS A 180 -10.24 -0.25 10.54
N ALA A 181 -11.03 -0.71 9.58
CA ALA A 181 -11.96 -1.82 9.75
C ALA A 181 -11.26 -3.13 10.18
N LEU A 182 -10.09 -3.41 9.60
CA LEU A 182 -9.27 -4.56 9.96
C LEU A 182 -8.64 -4.43 11.35
N LYS A 183 -8.18 -3.24 11.73
CA LYS A 183 -7.59 -2.95 13.04
C LYS A 183 -8.63 -3.02 14.17
N GLU A 184 -9.80 -2.45 13.95
CA GLU A 184 -10.91 -2.43 14.91
C GLU A 184 -11.68 -3.76 14.97
N ARG A 185 -11.29 -4.73 14.13
CA ARG A 185 -11.96 -6.03 13.99
C ARG A 185 -13.46 -5.91 13.70
N SER A 186 -13.88 -4.82 13.05
CA SER A 186 -15.27 -4.64 12.61
C SER A 186 -15.63 -5.55 11.43
N VAL A 187 -14.62 -6.11 10.77
CA VAL A 187 -14.78 -7.11 9.70
C VAL A 187 -14.47 -8.49 10.24
N GLN A 188 -15.43 -9.41 10.13
CA GLN A 188 -15.21 -10.82 10.49
C GLN A 188 -14.42 -11.51 9.37
N LYS A 189 -13.39 -12.28 9.76
CA LYS A 189 -12.55 -13.04 8.84
C LYS A 189 -12.77 -14.54 9.06
N TYR A 190 -13.12 -15.23 7.98
CA TYR A 190 -13.34 -16.66 8.00
C TYR A 190 -12.31 -17.37 7.13
N TYR A 191 -11.83 -18.51 7.60
CA TYR A 191 -10.93 -19.39 6.86
C TYR A 191 -11.53 -20.79 6.79
N ARG A 192 -11.28 -21.47 5.68
CA ARG A 192 -11.56 -22.89 5.52
C ARG A 192 -10.26 -23.64 5.43
N CYS A 193 -10.15 -24.76 6.13
CA CYS A 193 -9.00 -25.64 6.05
C CYS A 193 -9.45 -27.10 6.03
N ILE A 194 -8.56 -27.95 5.50
CA ILE A 194 -8.74 -29.40 5.54
C ILE A 194 -7.87 -29.92 6.67
N VAL A 195 -8.44 -30.70 7.57
CA VAL A 195 -7.75 -31.32 8.69
C VAL A 195 -7.82 -32.84 8.60
N LYS A 196 -6.87 -33.55 9.20
CA LYS A 196 -6.88 -34.99 9.33
C LYS A 196 -7.92 -35.41 10.40
N GLY A 197 -8.80 -36.30 10.06
CA GLY A 197 -9.85 -36.79 10.96
C GLY A 197 -11.16 -36.03 10.83
N THR A 198 -12.03 -36.15 11.83
CA THR A 198 -13.35 -35.55 11.85
C THR A 198 -13.46 -34.57 13.02
N VAL A 199 -13.81 -33.34 12.72
CA VAL A 199 -14.20 -32.34 13.74
C VAL A 199 -15.71 -32.51 14.00
N LYS A 200 -16.07 -33.02 15.18
CA LYS A 200 -17.47 -33.31 15.52
C LYS A 200 -18.21 -32.08 16.04
N GLU A 201 -17.52 -31.18 16.70
CA GLU A 201 -18.11 -30.04 17.39
C GLU A 201 -17.23 -28.78 17.17
N ALA A 202 -17.86 -27.60 17.24
CA ALA A 202 -17.13 -26.34 17.26
C ALA A 202 -16.23 -26.30 18.51
N SER A 203 -15.01 -25.83 18.34
CA SER A 203 -14.05 -25.70 19.43
C SER A 203 -13.39 -24.34 19.39
N TYR A 204 -13.07 -23.82 20.58
CA TYR A 204 -12.32 -22.60 20.76
C TYR A 204 -10.90 -22.94 21.21
N LEU A 205 -9.92 -22.62 20.36
CA LEU A 205 -8.53 -22.96 20.62
C LEU A 205 -7.77 -21.72 21.09
N LYS A 206 -7.10 -21.83 22.22
CA LYS A 206 -6.18 -20.81 22.74
C LYS A 206 -4.78 -21.39 22.86
N GLY A 207 -3.79 -20.52 22.69
CA GLY A 207 -2.40 -20.90 22.85
C GLY A 207 -1.45 -19.72 22.78
N TYR A 208 -0.18 -20.04 22.73
CA TYR A 208 0.93 -19.12 22.59
C TYR A 208 1.79 -19.55 21.42
N LEU A 209 2.17 -18.58 20.60
CA LEU A 209 2.97 -18.77 19.40
C LEU A 209 4.30 -18.06 19.56
N GLN A 210 5.38 -18.76 19.20
CA GLN A 210 6.71 -18.19 19.01
C GLN A 210 7.19 -18.53 17.62
N LYS A 211 7.69 -17.53 16.90
CA LYS A 211 8.32 -17.73 15.60
C LYS A 211 9.82 -17.82 15.77
N ASP A 212 10.41 -18.91 15.29
CA ASP A 212 11.84 -19.02 15.10
C ASP A 212 12.19 -18.39 13.73
N GLU A 213 12.82 -17.23 13.77
CA GLU A 213 13.21 -16.51 12.56
C GLU A 213 14.29 -17.21 11.75
N SER A 214 15.14 -18.00 12.41
CA SER A 214 16.25 -18.69 11.74
C SER A 214 15.79 -19.88 10.90
N SER A 215 14.83 -20.65 11.40
CA SER A 215 14.25 -21.81 10.72
C SER A 215 12.93 -21.50 10.01
N ASN A 216 12.38 -20.31 10.20
CA ASN A 216 11.04 -19.89 9.75
C ASN A 216 9.92 -20.84 10.25
N GLN A 217 10.15 -21.51 11.37
CA GLN A 217 9.18 -22.41 12.00
C GLN A 217 8.40 -21.68 13.08
N VAL A 218 7.16 -22.15 13.27
CA VAL A 218 6.27 -21.64 14.31
C VAL A 218 6.08 -22.72 15.36
N LEU A 219 6.41 -22.37 16.62
CA LEU A 219 6.14 -23.20 17.77
C LEU A 219 4.84 -22.75 18.44
N ILE A 220 3.99 -23.71 18.79
CA ILE A 220 2.72 -23.46 19.48
C ILE A 220 2.72 -24.20 20.82
N ARG A 221 2.32 -23.51 21.89
CA ARG A 221 2.13 -24.06 23.24
C ARG A 221 0.74 -23.70 23.76
N ARG A 222 0.13 -24.59 24.52
CA ARG A 222 -1.18 -24.33 25.16
C ARG A 222 -1.06 -23.41 26.36
N THR A 223 0.04 -23.50 27.12
CA THR A 223 0.36 -22.66 28.27
C THR A 223 1.51 -21.74 27.92
N LYS A 224 1.53 -20.53 28.50
CA LYS A 224 2.62 -19.57 28.28
C LYS A 224 3.89 -20.09 28.94
N PRO A 225 4.97 -20.33 28.18
CA PRO A 225 6.26 -20.66 28.75
C PRO A 225 6.85 -19.53 29.59
N SER A 226 7.69 -19.84 30.56
CA SER A 226 8.35 -18.85 31.42
C SER A 226 9.45 -18.06 30.70
N GLU A 227 10.02 -18.61 29.65
CA GLU A 227 11.13 -18.02 28.90
C GLU A 227 10.74 -17.75 27.44
N GLY A 228 11.30 -16.69 26.86
CA GLY A 228 11.09 -16.29 25.49
C GLY A 228 9.89 -15.38 25.28
N GLU A 229 9.84 -14.76 24.09
CA GLU A 229 8.74 -13.89 23.68
C GLU A 229 7.65 -14.73 23.01
N TRP A 230 6.49 -14.83 23.64
CA TRP A 230 5.36 -15.63 23.18
C TRP A 230 4.14 -14.75 22.96
N LEU A 231 3.59 -14.79 21.76
CA LEU A 231 2.39 -14.06 21.38
C LEU A 231 1.13 -14.90 21.65
N PRO A 232 0.11 -14.36 22.35
CA PRO A 232 -1.15 -15.06 22.54
C PRO A 232 -1.88 -15.20 21.21
N ILE A 233 -2.45 -16.38 20.97
CA ILE A 233 -3.27 -16.70 19.80
C ILE A 233 -4.57 -17.34 20.23
N GLU A 234 -5.62 -17.08 19.46
CA GLU A 234 -6.92 -17.68 19.64
C GLU A 234 -7.65 -17.88 18.31
N THR A 235 -8.45 -18.92 18.21
CA THR A 235 -9.24 -19.24 17.02
C THR A 235 -10.48 -20.07 17.39
#